data_7b38ca30dbe8ebf1bdcf962cba4cd773
#
_entry.id   7b38ca30dbe8ebf1bdcf962cba4cd773
#
_cell.length_a   1.000
_cell.length_b   1.000
_cell.length_c   1.000
_cell.angle_alpha   90.00
_cell.angle_beta   90.00
_cell.angle_gamma   90.00
#
_symmetry.space_group_name_H-M   'P 1'
#
loop_
_entity.id
_entity.type
_entity.pdbx_description
1 polymer ?
#
loop_
_entity_poly.entity_id
_entity_poly.type
_entity_poly.pdbx_seq_one_letter_code
_entity_poly.pdbx_strand_id
1 'polypeptide(L)'
;MKPKGELVLDAASPIIDVVLAGTKLRLRVDPSQWGAIELNPDVATHLPVRFEDSGAAMVGRILLTGRSGPAILLFGQAKLPVTVAEHGRPIVSDADGVIGPEMLPFAYIRWRRADAPPAVASQTFALDFDENTGLGAIDPGIPGDFRVHVSFILPTSFATAAAGSALARDHQGRFDAPSAPIAAPFGMTRPARMLAFAHAVPIAGFRFDRIPVRIADFRGHNALPSDAAPKGTIVFEEGDIVIAKREPPQQAEPWVTIANDRLAGCAEVTYSAIPRSLTLSCAFDGVR
;
A
#
# COMPACT_ATOMS: atom_id res chain seq x y z
N MET A 1 21.80 -12.38 -2.00
CA MET A 1 21.50 -13.78 -2.44
C MET A 1 20.60 -13.70 -3.65
N LYS A 2 20.79 -14.55 -4.70
CA LYS A 2 19.84 -14.55 -5.83
C LYS A 2 18.53 -15.23 -5.38
N PRO A 3 17.36 -14.60 -5.61
CA PRO A 3 16.08 -15.23 -5.29
C PRO A 3 15.90 -16.54 -6.06
N LYS A 4 15.32 -17.56 -5.41
CA LYS A 4 15.11 -18.89 -6.00
C LYS A 4 13.80 -19.49 -5.54
N GLY A 5 13.20 -20.31 -6.41
CA GLY A 5 11.97 -21.03 -6.07
C GLY A 5 10.74 -20.14 -5.98
N GLU A 6 9.70 -20.72 -5.43
CA GLU A 6 8.37 -20.13 -5.36
C GLU A 6 7.81 -20.26 -3.95
N LEU A 7 7.12 -19.21 -3.49
CA LEU A 7 6.32 -19.21 -2.28
C LEU A 7 4.85 -19.04 -2.69
N VAL A 8 4.01 -19.98 -2.28
CA VAL A 8 2.56 -19.90 -2.51
C VAL A 8 1.87 -19.60 -1.17
N LEU A 9 1.04 -18.58 -1.17
CA LEU A 9 0.32 -18.07 0.00
C LEU A 9 -1.19 -18.11 -0.28
N ASP A 10 -1.98 -18.33 0.74
CA ASP A 10 -3.42 -18.06 0.67
C ASP A 10 -3.65 -16.53 0.67
N ALA A 11 -4.29 -16.01 -0.37
CA ALA A 11 -4.56 -14.58 -0.49
C ALA A 11 -5.52 -14.06 0.61
N ALA A 12 -6.35 -14.91 1.20
CA ALA A 12 -7.22 -14.54 2.31
C ALA A 12 -6.44 -14.33 3.62
N SER A 13 -5.36 -15.11 3.80
CA SER A 13 -4.48 -15.04 4.99
C SER A 13 -3.02 -15.28 4.58
N PRO A 14 -2.38 -14.30 3.91
CA PRO A 14 -1.02 -14.45 3.39
C PRO A 14 0.04 -14.31 4.49
N ILE A 15 0.02 -15.23 5.45
CA ILE A 15 0.86 -15.21 6.65
C ILE A 15 1.93 -16.29 6.53
N ILE A 16 3.14 -15.95 6.94
CA ILE A 16 4.30 -16.86 7.03
C ILE A 16 4.83 -16.91 8.46
N ASP A 17 5.30 -18.09 8.86
CA ASP A 17 6.05 -18.26 10.09
C ASP A 17 7.55 -18.01 9.84
N VAL A 18 8.14 -17.17 10.65
CA VAL A 18 9.55 -16.79 10.56
C VAL A 18 10.21 -16.81 11.94
N VAL A 19 11.54 -16.71 11.96
CA VAL A 19 12.28 -16.38 13.20
C VAL A 19 13.01 -15.05 12.95
N LEU A 20 12.68 -14.05 13.73
CA LEU A 20 13.28 -12.72 13.66
C LEU A 20 14.03 -12.44 14.95
N ALA A 21 15.34 -12.16 14.84
CA ALA A 21 16.20 -11.95 16.01
C ALA A 21 16.06 -13.04 17.09
N GLY A 22 15.86 -14.31 16.69
CA GLY A 22 15.68 -15.45 17.60
C GLY A 22 14.24 -15.68 18.08
N THR A 23 13.31 -14.81 17.79
CA THR A 23 11.89 -14.89 18.19
C THR A 23 11.03 -15.41 17.03
N LYS A 24 10.16 -16.39 17.31
CA LYS A 24 9.18 -16.88 16.33
C LYS A 24 8.07 -15.86 16.15
N LEU A 25 7.81 -15.47 14.91
CA LEU A 25 6.78 -14.49 14.54
C LEU A 25 5.96 -14.98 13.36
N ARG A 26 4.76 -14.44 13.25
CA ARG A 26 3.86 -14.59 12.11
C ARG A 26 3.81 -13.24 11.38
N LEU A 27 4.29 -13.20 10.15
CA LEU A 27 4.29 -11.98 9.34
C LEU A 27 3.33 -12.11 8.17
N ARG A 28 2.51 -11.09 7.96
CA ARG A 28 1.67 -10.96 6.76
C ARG A 28 2.54 -10.47 5.61
N VAL A 29 2.47 -11.15 4.47
CA VAL A 29 3.20 -10.75 3.24
C VAL A 29 2.29 -9.85 2.40
N ASP A 30 2.66 -8.58 2.25
CA ASP A 30 1.87 -7.60 1.51
C ASP A 30 2.72 -6.88 0.46
N PRO A 31 2.25 -6.78 -0.81
CA PRO A 31 2.98 -6.09 -1.88
C PRO A 31 3.20 -4.60 -1.62
N SER A 32 2.39 -3.96 -0.79
CA SER A 32 2.54 -2.54 -0.46
C SER A 32 3.59 -2.25 0.60
N GLN A 33 4.07 -3.27 1.33
CA GLN A 33 5.13 -3.12 2.31
C GLN A 33 6.50 -3.18 1.63
N TRP A 34 7.43 -2.31 2.05
CA TRP A 34 8.77 -2.22 1.47
C TRP A 34 9.79 -1.66 2.47
N GLY A 35 11.08 -1.91 2.21
CA GLY A 35 12.21 -1.31 2.91
C GLY A 35 12.46 -1.84 4.32
N ALA A 36 11.43 -2.08 5.11
CA ALA A 36 11.53 -2.62 6.46
C ALA A 36 10.37 -3.58 6.75
N ILE A 37 10.59 -4.51 7.69
CA ILE A 37 9.50 -5.27 8.30
C ILE A 37 8.82 -4.34 9.31
N GLU A 38 7.56 -4.02 9.08
CA GLU A 38 6.77 -3.23 10.02
C GLU A 38 6.19 -4.15 11.08
N LEU A 39 6.53 -3.91 12.35
CA LEU A 39 6.08 -4.70 13.49
C LEU A 39 4.97 -3.99 14.26
N ASN A 40 4.08 -4.77 14.85
CA ASN A 40 3.17 -4.24 15.84
C ASN A 40 3.98 -3.82 17.10
N PRO A 41 3.61 -2.72 17.78
CA PRO A 41 4.41 -2.17 18.89
C PRO A 41 4.63 -3.12 20.07
N ASP A 42 3.63 -3.93 20.40
CA ASP A 42 3.71 -4.95 21.44
C ASP A 42 4.74 -6.03 21.10
N VAL A 43 4.84 -6.44 19.84
CA VAL A 43 5.84 -7.38 19.36
C VAL A 43 7.24 -6.76 19.42
N ALA A 44 7.39 -5.54 18.91
CA ALA A 44 8.66 -4.83 18.87
C ALA A 44 9.29 -4.65 20.25
N THR A 45 8.49 -4.44 21.30
CA THR A 45 8.98 -4.27 22.67
C THR A 45 9.61 -5.53 23.27
N HIS A 46 9.29 -6.71 22.75
CA HIS A 46 9.79 -7.99 23.25
C HIS A 46 10.95 -8.56 22.40
N LEU A 47 11.30 -7.90 21.29
CA LEU A 47 12.40 -8.36 20.45
C LEU A 47 13.76 -7.90 20.98
N PRO A 48 14.79 -8.74 20.94
CA PRO A 48 16.16 -8.37 21.30
C PRO A 48 16.83 -7.59 20.17
N VAL A 49 16.18 -6.54 19.71
CA VAL A 49 16.65 -5.62 18.66
C VAL A 49 16.92 -4.27 19.30
N ARG A 50 18.06 -3.68 18.99
CA ARG A 50 18.33 -2.29 19.36
C ARG A 50 17.62 -1.39 18.38
N PHE A 51 16.49 -0.87 18.80
CA PHE A 51 15.76 0.16 18.06
C PHE A 51 16.38 1.54 18.32
N GLU A 52 16.55 2.31 17.27
CA GLU A 52 16.96 3.71 17.30
C GLU A 52 15.85 4.56 16.69
N ASP A 53 15.71 5.78 17.17
CA ASP A 53 14.74 6.72 16.58
C ASP A 53 15.08 6.88 15.11
N SER A 54 14.17 6.54 14.27
CA SER A 54 14.33 6.60 12.83
C SER A 54 13.09 7.23 12.25
N GLY A 55 13.25 7.97 11.23
CA GLY A 55 12.22 8.45 10.36
C GLY A 55 10.80 8.51 10.92
N ALA A 56 9.90 8.99 10.12
CA ALA A 56 8.51 9.06 10.50
C ALA A 56 7.66 8.57 9.34
N ALA A 57 6.69 7.71 9.62
CA ALA A 57 5.66 7.40 8.65
C ALA A 57 4.62 8.52 8.64
N MET A 58 4.34 9.06 7.46
CA MET A 58 3.25 10.02 7.30
C MET A 58 2.00 9.32 6.81
N VAL A 59 0.93 9.38 7.58
CA VAL A 59 -0.38 8.94 7.12
C VAL A 59 -1.26 10.19 6.97
N GLY A 60 -1.17 10.80 5.80
CA GLY A 60 -1.77 12.09 5.54
C GLY A 60 -1.10 13.23 6.29
N ARG A 61 -1.79 13.82 7.25
CA ARG A 61 -1.27 14.87 8.13
C ARG A 61 -0.76 14.34 9.44
N ILE A 62 -0.96 13.07 9.73
CA ILE A 62 -0.53 12.44 10.98
C ILE A 62 0.91 11.96 10.79
N LEU A 63 1.79 12.50 11.59
CA LEU A 63 3.16 12.05 11.71
C LEU A 63 3.20 10.93 12.76
N LEU A 64 3.58 9.74 12.35
CA LEU A 64 3.88 8.64 13.25
C LEU A 64 5.38 8.61 13.46
N THR A 65 5.82 8.91 14.66
CA THR A 65 7.24 8.72 15.03
C THR A 65 7.53 7.24 15.05
N GLY A 66 8.65 6.85 14.45
CA GLY A 66 9.05 5.45 14.34
C GLY A 66 10.39 5.19 14.99
N ARG A 67 10.62 3.93 15.30
CA ARG A 67 11.92 3.40 15.67
C ARG A 67 12.28 2.28 14.70
N SER A 68 13.54 2.14 14.36
CA SER A 68 14.01 1.05 13.51
C SER A 68 15.33 0.48 14.00
N GLY A 69 15.64 -0.71 13.53
CA GLY A 69 16.90 -1.36 13.86
C GLY A 69 17.22 -2.52 12.93
N PRO A 70 18.50 -2.90 12.83
CA PRO A 70 18.92 -4.05 12.04
C PRO A 70 18.56 -5.35 12.78
N ALA A 71 18.13 -6.35 12.02
CA ALA A 71 17.83 -7.69 12.52
C ALA A 71 18.22 -8.76 11.51
N ILE A 72 18.23 -10.01 11.97
CA ILE A 72 18.37 -11.17 11.10
C ILE A 72 17.03 -11.92 11.06
N LEU A 73 16.50 -12.03 9.86
CA LEU A 73 15.34 -12.85 9.56
C LEU A 73 15.81 -14.24 9.14
N LEU A 74 15.26 -15.28 9.77
CA LEU A 74 15.43 -16.66 9.34
C LEU A 74 14.12 -17.15 8.72
N PHE A 75 14.20 -17.61 7.48
CA PHE A 75 13.10 -18.27 6.79
C PHE A 75 13.61 -19.60 6.23
N GLY A 76 13.17 -20.70 6.83
CA GLY A 76 13.78 -22.00 6.59
C GLY A 76 15.28 -21.99 6.92
N GLN A 77 16.12 -22.25 5.92
CA GLN A 77 17.59 -22.17 6.04
C GLN A 77 18.18 -20.83 5.65
N ALA A 78 17.37 -19.92 5.10
CA ALA A 78 17.84 -18.60 4.67
C ALA A 78 18.04 -17.68 5.87
N LYS A 79 19.18 -16.97 5.89
CA LYS A 79 19.50 -15.88 6.83
C LYS A 79 19.55 -14.59 6.04
N LEU A 80 18.63 -13.69 6.37
CA LEU A 80 18.44 -12.45 5.63
C LEU A 80 18.68 -11.26 6.57
N PRO A 81 19.64 -10.38 6.28
CA PRO A 81 19.74 -9.12 6.99
C PRO A 81 18.55 -8.24 6.56
N VAL A 82 17.84 -7.72 7.54
CA VAL A 82 16.65 -6.90 7.33
C VAL A 82 16.68 -5.70 8.26
N THR A 83 15.94 -4.66 7.90
CA THR A 83 15.54 -3.60 8.82
C THR A 83 14.16 -3.92 9.37
N VAL A 84 13.98 -3.74 10.67
CA VAL A 84 12.67 -3.77 11.32
C VAL A 84 12.31 -2.37 11.77
N ALA A 85 11.03 -2.05 11.73
CA ALA A 85 10.50 -0.76 12.16
C ALA A 85 9.21 -0.95 12.96
N GLU A 86 8.87 0.05 13.77
CA GLU A 86 7.56 0.19 14.41
C GLU A 86 7.20 1.67 14.54
N HIS A 87 5.93 2.00 14.46
CA HIS A 87 5.44 3.39 14.45
C HIS A 87 4.36 3.66 15.51
N GLY A 88 4.43 2.99 16.65
CA GLY A 88 3.57 3.21 17.80
C GLY A 88 2.11 2.75 17.62
N ARG A 89 1.75 2.16 16.48
CA ARG A 89 0.41 1.65 16.20
C ARG A 89 0.47 0.29 15.49
N PRO A 90 -0.48 -0.62 15.77
CA PRO A 90 -0.55 -1.87 15.04
C PRO A 90 -0.78 -1.64 13.55
N ILE A 91 0.01 -2.32 12.72
CA ILE A 91 -0.15 -2.29 11.26
C ILE A 91 -1.19 -3.31 10.79
N VAL A 92 -1.30 -4.45 11.50
CA VAL A 92 -2.27 -5.53 11.26
C VAL A 92 -2.74 -6.10 12.59
N SER A 93 -3.90 -6.79 12.56
CA SER A 93 -4.49 -7.39 13.77
C SER A 93 -4.38 -8.91 13.82
N ASP A 94 -4.03 -9.56 12.73
CA ASP A 94 -4.03 -11.02 12.58
C ASP A 94 -2.63 -11.64 12.47
N ALA A 95 -1.60 -10.79 12.56
CA ALA A 95 -0.20 -11.18 12.53
C ALA A 95 0.62 -10.25 13.45
N ASP A 96 1.90 -10.58 13.65
CA ASP A 96 2.84 -9.81 14.47
C ASP A 96 3.40 -8.59 13.75
N GLY A 97 3.22 -8.52 12.44
CA GLY A 97 3.70 -7.45 11.58
C GLY A 97 3.53 -7.77 10.10
N VAL A 98 4.13 -6.93 9.26
CA VAL A 98 4.03 -7.01 7.79
C VAL A 98 5.41 -7.01 7.17
N ILE A 99 5.59 -7.82 6.12
CA ILE A 99 6.82 -7.92 5.33
C ILE A 99 6.51 -7.77 3.84
N GLY A 100 7.38 -7.09 3.10
CA GLY A 100 7.30 -6.98 1.66
C GLY A 100 7.87 -8.20 0.92
N PRO A 101 7.39 -8.48 -0.29
CA PRO A 101 7.85 -9.63 -1.07
C PRO A 101 9.33 -9.54 -1.45
N GLU A 102 9.87 -8.33 -1.64
CA GLU A 102 11.27 -8.11 -2.01
C GLU A 102 12.28 -8.48 -0.90
N MET A 103 11.80 -8.57 0.34
CA MET A 103 12.62 -9.00 1.49
C MET A 103 12.71 -10.52 1.63
N LEU A 104 11.93 -11.27 0.84
CA LEU A 104 11.90 -12.72 0.89
C LEU A 104 12.80 -13.35 -0.20
N PRO A 105 13.39 -14.54 0.04
CA PRO A 105 14.41 -15.12 -0.84
C PRO A 105 13.84 -15.87 -2.05
N PHE A 106 12.62 -15.54 -2.47
CA PHE A 106 11.93 -16.24 -3.55
C PHE A 106 11.98 -15.49 -4.87
N ALA A 107 12.09 -16.25 -5.98
CA ALA A 107 11.97 -15.71 -7.32
C ALA A 107 10.53 -15.32 -7.66
N TYR A 108 9.58 -16.07 -7.12
CA TYR A 108 8.15 -15.81 -7.27
C TYR A 108 7.45 -15.91 -5.91
N ILE A 109 6.50 -15.01 -5.67
CA ILE A 109 5.56 -15.10 -4.55
C ILE A 109 4.17 -15.00 -5.14
N ARG A 110 3.32 -16.00 -4.85
CA ARG A 110 1.97 -16.11 -5.38
C ARG A 110 0.96 -16.08 -4.26
N TRP A 111 0.07 -15.12 -4.32
CA TRP A 111 -1.12 -15.07 -3.48
C TRP A 111 -2.26 -15.70 -4.25
N ARG A 112 -2.68 -16.90 -3.85
CA ARG A 112 -3.77 -17.65 -4.47
C ARG A 112 -5.02 -17.60 -3.62
N ARG A 113 -6.16 -17.50 -4.28
CA ARG A 113 -7.46 -17.53 -3.63
C ARG A 113 -8.24 -18.74 -4.16
N ALA A 114 -8.53 -19.70 -3.27
CA ALA A 114 -9.20 -20.96 -3.66
C ALA A 114 -10.66 -20.77 -4.05
N ASP A 115 -11.33 -19.77 -3.48
CA ASP A 115 -12.75 -19.45 -3.69
C ASP A 115 -12.99 -18.37 -4.75
N ALA A 116 -11.93 -17.88 -5.41
CA ALA A 116 -12.08 -16.87 -6.45
C ALA A 116 -12.69 -17.48 -7.73
N PRO A 117 -13.42 -16.67 -8.51
CA PRO A 117 -13.81 -17.08 -9.85
C PRO A 117 -12.57 -17.38 -10.70
N PRO A 118 -12.69 -18.28 -11.70
CA PRO A 118 -11.59 -18.52 -12.63
C PRO A 118 -11.09 -17.22 -13.24
N ALA A 119 -9.76 -17.07 -13.33
CA ALA A 119 -9.18 -15.91 -13.98
C ALA A 119 -9.57 -15.90 -15.46
N VAL A 120 -10.14 -14.79 -15.92
CA VAL A 120 -10.52 -14.58 -17.31
C VAL A 120 -9.34 -14.03 -18.12
N ALA A 121 -8.49 -13.23 -17.47
CA ALA A 121 -7.32 -12.64 -18.07
C ALA A 121 -6.21 -12.42 -17.03
N SER A 122 -5.00 -12.22 -17.54
CA SER A 122 -3.85 -11.84 -16.71
C SER A 122 -3.22 -10.57 -17.27
N GLN A 123 -2.87 -9.65 -16.37
CA GLN A 123 -2.12 -8.45 -16.70
C GLN A 123 -0.84 -8.41 -15.90
N THR A 124 0.27 -8.11 -16.57
CA THR A 124 1.60 -8.01 -15.93
C THR A 124 2.09 -6.58 -16.03
N PHE A 125 2.52 -6.05 -14.90
CA PHE A 125 3.04 -4.70 -14.74
C PHE A 125 4.50 -4.77 -14.32
N ALA A 126 5.36 -3.99 -14.97
CA ALA A 126 6.69 -3.74 -14.45
C ALA A 126 6.59 -2.99 -13.12
N LEU A 127 7.38 -3.42 -12.15
CA LEU A 127 7.48 -2.71 -10.87
C LEU A 127 8.69 -1.80 -10.88
N ASP A 128 8.47 -0.56 -10.48
CA ASP A 128 9.51 0.40 -10.21
C ASP A 128 9.55 0.73 -8.71
N PHE A 129 10.70 1.15 -8.25
CA PHE A 129 10.92 1.55 -6.87
C PHE A 129 11.09 3.06 -6.78
N ASP A 130 10.31 3.66 -5.92
CA ASP A 130 10.44 5.07 -5.53
C ASP A 130 10.70 5.17 -4.04
N GLU A 131 11.65 6.03 -3.64
CA GLU A 131 12.05 6.17 -2.24
C GLU A 131 10.92 6.69 -1.33
N ASN A 132 9.96 7.42 -1.88
CA ASN A 132 8.85 8.00 -1.13
C ASN A 132 7.61 7.12 -1.07
N THR A 133 7.34 6.38 -2.15
CA THR A 133 6.10 5.62 -2.33
C THR A 133 6.29 4.11 -2.35
N GLY A 134 7.51 3.62 -2.43
CA GLY A 134 7.86 2.21 -2.44
C GLY A 134 7.71 1.55 -3.80
N LEU A 135 7.37 0.26 -3.80
CA LEU A 135 7.14 -0.51 -5.02
C LEU A 135 5.79 -0.14 -5.63
N GLY A 136 5.80 0.38 -6.84
CA GLY A 136 4.60 0.68 -7.61
C GLY A 136 4.64 0.02 -8.99
N ALA A 137 3.51 -0.49 -9.44
CA ALA A 137 3.32 -0.96 -10.80
C ALA A 137 3.07 0.24 -11.73
N ILE A 138 3.74 0.24 -12.88
CA ILE A 138 3.50 1.24 -13.92
C ILE A 138 2.36 0.71 -14.80
N ASP A 139 1.23 1.40 -14.82
CA ASP A 139 0.09 1.06 -15.68
C ASP A 139 0.15 1.89 -16.97
N PRO A 140 0.52 1.29 -18.12
CA PRO A 140 0.59 2.01 -19.39
C PRO A 140 -0.79 2.39 -19.94
N GLY A 141 -1.87 1.85 -19.38
CA GLY A 141 -3.24 2.16 -19.79
C GLY A 141 -3.77 3.49 -19.23
N ILE A 142 -3.07 4.08 -18.27
CA ILE A 142 -3.47 5.36 -17.66
C ILE A 142 -2.53 6.46 -18.14
N PRO A 143 -3.03 7.55 -18.74
CA PRO A 143 -2.19 8.69 -19.13
C PRO A 143 -1.50 9.34 -17.92
N GLY A 144 -0.21 9.59 -18.03
CA GLY A 144 0.61 10.16 -16.95
C GLY A 144 1.37 9.09 -16.18
N ASP A 145 2.31 9.51 -15.34
CA ASP A 145 3.17 8.61 -14.54
C ASP A 145 2.42 8.05 -13.31
N PHE A 146 1.26 7.45 -13.55
CA PHE A 146 0.48 6.84 -12.47
C PHE A 146 1.13 5.57 -11.99
N ARG A 147 1.25 5.45 -10.67
CA ARG A 147 1.65 4.21 -10.02
C ARG A 147 0.44 3.48 -9.45
N VAL A 148 0.45 2.17 -9.59
CA VAL A 148 -0.55 1.29 -8.99
C VAL A 148 0.10 0.50 -7.87
N HIS A 149 -0.41 0.65 -6.67
CA HIS A 149 -0.04 -0.15 -5.51
C HIS A 149 -1.07 -1.26 -5.30
N VAL A 150 -0.62 -2.41 -4.84
CA VAL A 150 -1.51 -3.53 -4.50
C VAL A 150 -1.36 -3.85 -3.03
N SER A 151 -2.47 -3.96 -2.30
CA SER A 151 -2.46 -4.23 -0.87
C SER A 151 -3.55 -5.22 -0.45
N PHE A 152 -3.15 -6.28 0.24
CA PHE A 152 -4.05 -7.23 0.91
C PHE A 152 -4.42 -6.80 2.34
N ILE A 153 -3.84 -5.71 2.85
CA ILE A 153 -4.16 -5.18 4.19
C ILE A 153 -5.37 -4.25 4.12
N LEU A 154 -5.46 -3.46 3.04
CA LEU A 154 -6.50 -2.45 2.91
C LEU A 154 -7.80 -3.06 2.37
N PRO A 155 -8.97 -2.71 2.93
CA PRO A 155 -10.25 -3.27 2.49
C PRO A 155 -10.76 -2.64 1.19
N THR A 156 -10.41 -1.39 0.90
CA THR A 156 -11.02 -0.59 -0.17
C THR A 156 -9.96 0.07 -1.04
N SER A 157 -10.10 -0.09 -2.34
CA SER A 157 -9.29 0.60 -3.36
C SER A 157 -9.55 2.10 -3.33
N PHE A 158 -8.50 2.90 -3.52
CA PHE A 158 -8.62 4.36 -3.50
C PHE A 158 -7.53 5.03 -4.35
N ALA A 159 -7.73 6.30 -4.65
CA ALA A 159 -6.74 7.14 -5.29
C ALA A 159 -6.21 8.22 -4.33
N THR A 160 -4.98 8.66 -4.54
CA THR A 160 -4.45 9.89 -3.92
C THR A 160 -5.20 11.12 -4.46
N ALA A 161 -5.11 12.26 -3.79
CA ALA A 161 -5.71 13.49 -4.28
C ALA A 161 -5.14 13.92 -5.63
N ALA A 162 -3.84 13.72 -5.84
CA ALA A 162 -3.17 13.98 -7.12
C ALA A 162 -3.74 13.08 -8.24
N ALA A 163 -3.79 11.76 -7.99
CA ALA A 163 -4.35 10.81 -8.95
C ALA A 163 -5.83 11.08 -9.22
N GLY A 164 -6.63 11.30 -8.19
CA GLY A 164 -8.05 11.60 -8.33
C GLY A 164 -8.32 12.88 -9.10
N SER A 165 -7.52 13.93 -8.91
CA SER A 165 -7.64 15.19 -9.65
C SER A 165 -7.31 15.01 -11.14
N ALA A 166 -6.29 14.20 -11.45
CA ALA A 166 -5.93 13.90 -12.84
C ALA A 166 -7.02 13.02 -13.48
N LEU A 167 -7.45 11.94 -12.82
CA LEU A 167 -8.54 11.08 -13.30
C LEU A 167 -9.84 11.87 -13.53
N ALA A 168 -10.19 12.79 -12.63
CA ALA A 168 -11.38 13.64 -12.79
C ALA A 168 -11.30 14.50 -14.03
N ARG A 169 -10.14 15.13 -14.29
CA ARG A 169 -9.92 15.96 -15.47
C ARG A 169 -9.95 15.15 -16.77
N ASP A 170 -9.25 14.02 -16.78
CA ASP A 170 -8.99 13.28 -18.01
C ASP A 170 -10.20 12.39 -18.40
N HIS A 171 -11.04 12.00 -17.43
CA HIS A 171 -12.22 11.15 -17.62
C HIS A 171 -13.55 11.83 -17.26
N GLN A 172 -13.59 13.16 -17.20
CA GLN A 172 -14.81 13.93 -16.90
C GLN A 172 -15.49 13.50 -15.59
N GLY A 173 -14.66 13.16 -14.60
CA GLY A 173 -15.14 12.70 -13.31
C GLY A 173 -15.70 13.84 -12.46
N ARG A 174 -16.63 13.50 -11.56
CA ARG A 174 -17.25 14.43 -10.61
C ARG A 174 -17.12 13.92 -9.20
N PHE A 175 -16.76 14.80 -8.28
CA PHE A 175 -16.69 14.47 -6.87
C PHE A 175 -18.06 14.60 -6.20
N ASP A 176 -18.53 13.49 -5.63
CA ASP A 176 -19.74 13.51 -4.80
C ASP A 176 -19.45 14.18 -3.43
N ALA A 177 -20.47 14.80 -2.85
CA ALA A 177 -20.46 15.25 -1.45
C ALA A 177 -21.35 14.28 -0.63
N PRO A 178 -21.12 14.11 0.69
CA PRO A 178 -20.01 14.57 1.52
C PRO A 178 -18.80 13.61 1.51
N SER A 179 -17.72 13.97 2.21
CA SER A 179 -16.60 13.06 2.45
C SER A 179 -16.97 11.94 3.43
N ALA A 180 -16.44 10.75 3.18
CA ALA A 180 -16.54 9.59 4.07
C ALA A 180 -15.15 9.08 4.44
N PRO A 181 -14.95 8.51 5.65
CA PRO A 181 -13.66 7.93 6.01
C PRO A 181 -13.38 6.65 5.23
N ILE A 182 -12.15 6.48 4.78
CA ILE A 182 -11.60 5.21 4.26
C ILE A 182 -10.50 4.70 5.18
N ALA A 183 -10.31 3.39 5.19
CA ALA A 183 -9.22 2.77 5.94
C ALA A 183 -7.86 3.21 5.39
N ALA A 184 -6.91 3.40 6.28
CA ALA A 184 -5.53 3.73 6.01
C ALA A 184 -4.62 2.80 6.85
N PRO A 185 -3.31 2.69 6.53
CA PRO A 185 -2.38 1.92 7.33
C PRO A 185 -2.41 2.30 8.82
N PHE A 186 -1.91 1.43 9.68
CA PHE A 186 -1.84 1.61 11.14
C PHE A 186 -3.21 1.76 11.83
N GLY A 187 -4.24 1.09 11.31
CA GLY A 187 -5.59 1.15 11.88
C GLY A 187 -6.24 2.53 11.84
N MET A 188 -5.70 3.44 11.04
CA MET A 188 -6.21 4.79 10.90
C MET A 188 -7.29 4.88 9.83
N THR A 189 -7.98 6.03 9.81
CA THR A 189 -8.90 6.38 8.73
C THR A 189 -8.50 7.73 8.11
N ARG A 190 -8.84 7.90 6.85
CA ARG A 190 -8.61 9.15 6.12
C ARG A 190 -9.89 9.63 5.47
N PRO A 191 -10.18 10.93 5.51
CA PRO A 191 -11.32 11.46 4.77
C PRO A 191 -11.09 11.32 3.27
N ALA A 192 -12.11 10.85 2.56
CA ALA A 192 -12.12 10.69 1.12
C ALA A 192 -13.44 11.17 0.54
N ARG A 193 -13.43 11.56 -0.72
CA ARG A 193 -14.63 11.83 -1.51
C ARG A 193 -14.73 10.80 -2.62
N MET A 194 -15.94 10.43 -2.96
CA MET A 194 -16.18 9.54 -4.08
C MET A 194 -16.02 10.33 -5.38
N LEU A 195 -15.15 9.87 -6.26
CA LEU A 195 -15.03 10.32 -7.64
C LEU A 195 -15.87 9.37 -8.50
N ALA A 196 -16.91 9.89 -9.13
CA ALA A 196 -17.74 9.15 -10.08
C ALA A 196 -17.37 9.55 -11.51
N PHE A 197 -17.32 8.57 -12.41
CA PHE A 197 -16.97 8.76 -13.82
C PHE A 197 -18.21 8.64 -14.70
N ALA A 198 -18.24 9.40 -15.82
CA ALA A 198 -19.31 9.27 -16.83
C ALA A 198 -19.25 7.91 -17.54
N HIS A 199 -18.05 7.38 -17.71
CA HIS A 199 -17.77 6.04 -18.25
C HIS A 199 -16.74 5.35 -17.37
N ALA A 200 -16.89 4.05 -17.18
CA ALA A 200 -15.94 3.29 -16.35
C ALA A 200 -14.49 3.43 -16.84
N VAL A 201 -13.60 3.76 -15.92
CA VAL A 201 -12.16 3.95 -16.20
C VAL A 201 -11.42 2.65 -15.89
N PRO A 202 -10.61 2.12 -16.82
CA PRO A 202 -9.76 0.97 -16.56
C PRO A 202 -8.53 1.40 -15.76
N ILE A 203 -8.29 0.75 -14.63
CA ILE A 203 -7.09 0.93 -13.79
C ILE A 203 -6.61 -0.45 -13.40
N ALA A 204 -5.40 -0.82 -13.79
CA ALA A 204 -4.82 -2.14 -13.57
C ALA A 204 -5.76 -3.29 -14.02
N GLY A 205 -6.49 -3.08 -15.12
CA GLY A 205 -7.44 -4.04 -15.67
C GLY A 205 -8.84 -3.99 -15.05
N PHE A 206 -8.99 -3.44 -13.85
CA PHE A 206 -10.29 -3.29 -13.22
C PHE A 206 -11.04 -2.07 -13.77
N ARG A 207 -12.35 -2.19 -13.90
CA ARG A 207 -13.21 -1.07 -14.31
C ARG A 207 -13.75 -0.35 -13.06
N PHE A 208 -13.58 0.96 -13.05
CA PHE A 208 -14.06 1.83 -11.98
C PHE A 208 -15.11 2.80 -12.51
N ASP A 209 -16.38 2.60 -12.13
CA ASP A 209 -17.42 3.62 -12.30
C ASP A 209 -17.26 4.73 -11.28
N ARG A 210 -16.68 4.39 -10.14
CA ARG A 210 -16.40 5.29 -9.02
C ARG A 210 -15.23 4.78 -8.19
N ILE A 211 -14.48 5.72 -7.60
CA ILE A 211 -13.35 5.43 -6.73
C ILE A 211 -13.27 6.43 -5.58
N PRO A 212 -13.03 6.00 -4.32
CA PRO A 212 -12.72 6.93 -3.24
C PRO A 212 -11.39 7.64 -3.51
N VAL A 213 -11.36 8.96 -3.31
CA VAL A 213 -10.18 9.79 -3.47
C VAL A 213 -9.90 10.50 -2.16
N ARG A 214 -8.70 10.36 -1.62
CA ARG A 214 -8.29 11.10 -0.43
C ARG A 214 -8.40 12.61 -0.68
N ILE A 215 -8.95 13.36 0.27
CA ILE A 215 -9.13 14.81 0.09
C ILE A 215 -7.82 15.60 0.12
N ALA A 216 -6.76 15.03 0.68
CA ALA A 216 -5.42 15.59 0.64
C ALA A 216 -4.37 14.48 0.71
N ASP A 217 -3.25 14.70 0.06
CA ASP A 217 -2.10 13.82 0.10
C ASP A 217 -1.13 14.24 1.22
N PHE A 218 0.10 13.77 1.08
CA PHE A 218 1.19 14.00 2.00
C PHE A 218 1.30 15.47 2.42
N ARG A 219 1.36 15.74 3.73
CA ARG A 219 1.48 17.08 4.34
C ARG A 219 0.47 18.10 3.80
N GLY A 220 -0.60 17.65 3.14
CA GLY A 220 -1.62 18.52 2.55
C GLY A 220 -1.20 19.25 1.26
N HIS A 221 -0.10 18.82 0.63
CA HIS A 221 0.41 19.49 -0.56
C HIS A 221 -0.46 19.31 -1.80
N ASN A 222 -1.13 18.20 -1.98
CA ASN A 222 -2.11 18.01 -3.04
C ASN A 222 -3.48 17.83 -2.40
N ALA A 223 -4.23 18.88 -2.28
CA ALA A 223 -5.63 18.82 -1.87
C ALA A 223 -6.52 18.84 -3.12
N LEU A 224 -7.69 18.22 -2.99
CA LEU A 224 -8.75 18.39 -3.98
C LEU A 224 -9.11 19.88 -4.09
N PRO A 225 -9.59 20.35 -5.26
CA PRO A 225 -10.02 21.73 -5.44
C PRO A 225 -10.92 22.21 -4.30
N SER A 226 -10.89 23.51 -4.00
CA SER A 226 -11.54 24.11 -2.81
C SER A 226 -13.06 23.97 -2.80
N ASP A 227 -13.68 23.85 -3.96
CA ASP A 227 -15.10 23.51 -4.13
C ASP A 227 -15.41 22.06 -3.77
N ALA A 228 -14.39 21.21 -3.75
CA ALA A 228 -14.47 19.80 -3.42
C ALA A 228 -14.10 19.48 -1.95
N ALA A 229 -13.44 20.38 -1.25
CA ALA A 229 -13.04 20.22 0.16
C ALA A 229 -13.76 21.26 1.03
N PRO A 230 -14.26 20.91 2.21
CA PRO A 230 -14.76 21.90 3.17
C PRO A 230 -13.66 22.92 3.44
N LYS A 231 -13.97 24.21 3.28
CA LYS A 231 -13.05 25.29 3.66
C LYS A 231 -12.67 25.11 5.14
N GLY A 232 -11.39 25.00 5.41
CA GLY A 232 -10.86 25.30 6.73
C GLY A 232 -10.66 24.12 7.69
N THR A 233 -10.56 22.88 7.25
CA THR A 233 -10.18 21.81 8.18
C THR A 233 -8.68 21.55 8.14
N ILE A 234 -7.89 22.53 8.58
CA ILE A 234 -6.62 22.24 9.23
C ILE A 234 -7.02 21.90 10.67
N VAL A 235 -7.25 20.65 10.96
CA VAL A 235 -7.35 20.18 12.33
C VAL A 235 -5.93 20.01 12.83
N PHE A 236 -5.36 21.07 13.39
CA PHE A 236 -4.29 20.93 14.36
C PHE A 236 -4.98 20.55 15.67
N GLU A 237 -4.59 19.47 16.30
CA GLU A 237 -4.94 19.24 17.69
C GLU A 237 -4.28 20.34 18.53
N GLU A 238 -5.00 20.85 19.52
CA GLU A 238 -4.56 21.93 20.39
C GLU A 238 -3.28 21.48 21.13
N GLY A 239 -2.13 22.06 20.74
CA GLY A 239 -0.82 21.69 21.28
C GLY A 239 0.29 21.45 20.26
N ASP A 240 -0.02 21.29 18.99
CA ASP A 240 0.97 21.01 17.94
C ASP A 240 1.70 22.28 17.50
N ILE A 241 2.91 22.49 17.98
CA ILE A 241 3.84 23.49 17.44
C ILE A 241 4.55 22.85 16.23
N VAL A 242 4.01 23.01 15.05
CA VAL A 242 4.67 22.59 13.82
C VAL A 242 5.67 23.66 13.38
N ILE A 243 6.94 23.50 13.75
CA ILE A 243 8.04 24.27 13.13
C ILE A 243 8.32 23.63 11.77
N ALA A 244 7.60 24.05 10.74
CA ALA A 244 7.86 23.63 9.38
C ALA A 244 9.09 24.39 8.83
N LYS A 245 10.24 23.71 8.73
CA LYS A 245 11.28 24.12 7.79
C LYS A 245 10.65 24.11 6.41
N ARG A 246 10.70 25.22 5.69
CA ARG A 246 10.12 25.34 4.34
C ARG A 246 10.93 24.48 3.38
N GLU A 247 10.59 23.19 3.34
CA GLU A 247 11.08 22.31 2.28
C GLU A 247 10.37 22.65 0.97
N PRO A 248 11.05 22.56 -0.17
CA PRO A 248 10.39 22.74 -1.45
C PRO A 248 9.20 21.77 -1.51
N PRO A 249 8.07 22.16 -2.11
CA PRO A 249 6.89 21.30 -2.19
C PRO A 249 7.29 20.00 -2.89
N GLN A 250 7.31 18.90 -2.14
CA GLN A 250 7.44 17.59 -2.74
C GLN A 250 6.19 17.39 -3.59
N GLN A 251 6.40 17.17 -4.86
CA GLN A 251 5.32 16.87 -5.79
C GLN A 251 4.77 15.50 -5.36
N ALA A 252 3.56 15.47 -4.82
CA ALA A 252 2.96 14.21 -4.44
C ALA A 252 2.71 13.41 -5.72
N GLU A 253 3.26 12.21 -5.75
CA GLU A 253 3.11 11.34 -6.89
C GLU A 253 1.68 10.80 -6.99
N PRO A 254 1.10 10.77 -8.19
CA PRO A 254 -0.20 10.21 -8.39
C PRO A 254 -0.15 8.68 -8.31
N TRP A 255 -0.85 8.07 -7.37
CA TRP A 255 -1.02 6.62 -7.33
C TRP A 255 -2.45 6.21 -7.00
N VAL A 256 -2.78 4.99 -7.43
CA VAL A 256 -4.01 4.29 -7.08
C VAL A 256 -3.64 3.01 -6.32
N THR A 257 -4.33 2.74 -5.23
CA THR A 257 -4.20 1.47 -4.50
C THR A 257 -5.34 0.55 -4.90
N ILE A 258 -5.00 -0.62 -5.41
CA ILE A 258 -5.90 -1.75 -5.62
C ILE A 258 -5.90 -2.59 -4.34
N ALA A 259 -7.04 -2.73 -3.71
CA ALA A 259 -7.19 -3.38 -2.41
C ALA A 259 -8.14 -4.60 -2.47
N ASN A 260 -8.47 -5.15 -1.31
CA ASN A 260 -9.23 -6.39 -1.21
C ASN A 260 -10.59 -6.37 -1.90
N ASP A 261 -11.25 -5.21 -2.00
CA ASP A 261 -12.52 -5.05 -2.72
C ASP A 261 -12.41 -5.43 -4.21
N ARG A 262 -11.24 -5.29 -4.81
CA ARG A 262 -10.95 -5.68 -6.20
C ARG A 262 -10.17 -6.99 -6.27
N LEU A 263 -9.20 -7.18 -5.38
CA LEU A 263 -8.38 -8.38 -5.34
C LEU A 263 -9.17 -9.65 -4.99
N ALA A 264 -10.34 -9.52 -4.36
CA ALA A 264 -11.25 -10.64 -4.13
C ALA A 264 -11.70 -11.33 -5.44
N GLY A 265 -11.71 -10.62 -6.56
CA GLY A 265 -11.97 -11.16 -7.89
C GLY A 265 -10.77 -11.81 -8.58
N CYS A 266 -9.60 -11.85 -7.93
CA CYS A 266 -8.39 -12.44 -8.49
C CYS A 266 -8.19 -13.88 -8.01
N ALA A 267 -8.00 -14.80 -8.93
CA ALA A 267 -7.58 -16.17 -8.61
C ALA A 267 -6.14 -16.21 -8.12
N GLU A 268 -5.30 -15.30 -8.65
CA GLU A 268 -3.89 -15.24 -8.27
C GLU A 268 -3.33 -13.82 -8.47
N VAL A 269 -2.48 -13.42 -7.55
CA VAL A 269 -1.56 -12.28 -7.71
C VAL A 269 -0.15 -12.84 -7.62
N THR A 270 0.74 -12.50 -8.56
CA THR A 270 2.11 -13.01 -8.59
C THR A 270 3.12 -11.86 -8.59
N TYR A 271 4.00 -11.85 -7.60
CA TYR A 271 5.22 -11.05 -7.62
C TYR A 271 6.36 -11.86 -8.25
N SER A 272 7.12 -11.25 -9.15
CA SER A 272 8.38 -11.77 -9.69
C SER A 272 9.53 -10.85 -9.25
N ALA A 273 10.59 -11.44 -8.73
CA ALA A 273 11.77 -10.70 -8.32
C ALA A 273 12.67 -10.31 -9.51
N ILE A 274 12.69 -11.13 -10.59
CA ILE A 274 13.57 -10.91 -11.75
C ILE A 274 12.87 -11.42 -13.04
N PRO A 275 12.49 -10.58 -13.98
CA PRO A 275 12.40 -9.11 -13.84
C PRO A 275 11.38 -8.75 -12.76
N ARG A 276 11.58 -7.61 -12.09
CA ARG A 276 10.66 -7.19 -11.06
C ARG A 276 9.32 -6.82 -11.68
N SER A 277 8.28 -7.58 -11.34
CA SER A 277 6.95 -7.39 -11.90
C SER A 277 5.85 -7.91 -10.97
N LEU A 278 4.64 -7.43 -11.21
CA LEU A 278 3.42 -7.91 -10.57
C LEU A 278 2.44 -8.36 -11.65
N THR A 279 1.91 -9.57 -11.52
CA THR A 279 0.87 -10.11 -12.40
C THR A 279 -0.42 -10.28 -11.63
N LEU A 280 -1.50 -9.71 -12.14
CA LEU A 280 -2.86 -9.89 -11.65
C LEU A 280 -3.59 -10.85 -12.58
N SER A 281 -4.05 -12.00 -12.07
CA SER A 281 -4.86 -12.99 -12.79
C SER A 281 -6.27 -12.98 -12.21
N CYS A 282 -7.18 -12.24 -12.85
CA CYS A 282 -8.46 -11.87 -12.24
C CYS A 282 -9.62 -12.06 -13.23
N ALA A 283 -10.84 -12.14 -12.69
CA ALA A 283 -12.06 -11.86 -13.44
C ALA A 283 -12.20 -10.33 -13.51
N PHE A 284 -11.55 -9.71 -14.50
CA PHE A 284 -11.67 -8.27 -14.71
C PHE A 284 -13.08 -7.93 -15.21
N ASP A 285 -13.74 -6.98 -14.59
CA ASP A 285 -15.07 -6.53 -15.01
C ASP A 285 -15.03 -6.02 -16.45
N GLY A 286 -15.70 -6.73 -17.37
CA GLY A 286 -15.88 -6.28 -18.75
C GLY A 286 -15.12 -7.05 -19.83
N VAL A 287 -14.37 -8.09 -19.52
CA VAL A 287 -13.91 -9.08 -20.52
C VAL A 287 -15.03 -10.11 -20.67
N ARG A 288 -15.97 -9.85 -21.57
CA ARG A 288 -16.93 -10.83 -22.11
C ARG A 288 -16.49 -11.20 -23.50
#